data_b75c4db31d3cd327184c665df7ea8fff
#
_entry.id   b75c4db31d3cd327184c665df7ea8fff
#
_cell.length_a   1.000
_cell.length_b   1.000
_cell.length_c   1.000
_cell.angle_alpha   90.00
_cell.angle_beta   90.00
_cell.angle_gamma   90.00
#
_symmetry.space_group_name_H-M   'P 1'
#
loop_
_entity.id
_entity.type
_entity.pdbx_description
1 polymer ?
#
loop_
_entity_poly.entity_id
_entity_poly.type
_entity_poly.pdbx_seq_one_letter_code
_entity_poly.pdbx_strand_id
1 'polypeptide(L)'
;MSRIEKLTPEQEARFPEFVQKWMAIGLSTEPADRPAAEAAIAEMYRCGGLEPPPRIVWCDSPLSMALTRDIVLRQQEGVTASVRDSVRDSVRASVRDSAWASVWASVRASVWASVWASVRASVWASVWASVWASVWASVWASVRDSAWASVWASVRDSAWASIRNSIFGAHEAFWLSFYDYFREVCGLVNETEKLTGLFALAKSAGWAIPHEKICWVSERHNVLHRDEQGRLHSLNGPALAYPDGWSIYAVHGVRVPAQIIEHPDQITGQQILAEQNAEIRRIMIERVGRQRFLREVEAKPLSEDRAGRLFRVELPSDEPLVLVEVVNSTPEPDGSRKRYFLRVPPDIRTAKAAVAWTFGRSAEEYAPLVET
;
A
#
# COMPACT_ATOMS: atom_id res chain seq x y z
N MET A 1 -17.55 -0.84 -37.81
CA MET A 1 -18.46 -0.97 -36.67
C MET A 1 -19.15 0.35 -36.39
N SER A 2 -20.43 0.35 -35.96
CA SER A 2 -21.07 1.58 -35.52
C SER A 2 -20.42 2.07 -34.22
N ARG A 3 -20.14 3.35 -34.11
CA ARG A 3 -19.56 3.97 -32.90
C ARG A 3 -20.52 3.79 -31.73
N ILE A 4 -20.00 3.34 -30.57
CA ILE A 4 -20.78 3.20 -29.34
C ILE A 4 -21.08 4.61 -28.80
N GLU A 5 -22.35 5.02 -28.88
CA GLU A 5 -22.76 6.36 -28.45
C GLU A 5 -23.12 6.41 -26.97
N LYS A 6 -23.70 5.33 -26.43
CA LYS A 6 -24.12 5.16 -25.06
C LYS A 6 -24.12 3.69 -24.70
N LEU A 7 -23.82 3.37 -23.45
CA LEU A 7 -23.99 2.00 -22.93
C LEU A 7 -25.46 1.70 -22.68
N THR A 8 -25.83 0.43 -22.84
CA THR A 8 -27.14 -0.05 -22.42
C THR A 8 -27.19 -0.29 -20.91
N PRO A 9 -28.38 -0.29 -20.27
CA PRO A 9 -28.49 -0.63 -18.85
C PRO A 9 -27.91 -2.01 -18.51
N GLU A 10 -28.03 -2.99 -19.42
CA GLU A 10 -27.49 -4.34 -19.27
C GLU A 10 -25.95 -4.33 -19.29
N GLN A 11 -25.35 -3.49 -20.12
CA GLN A 11 -23.90 -3.31 -20.13
C GLN A 11 -23.43 -2.63 -18.85
N GLU A 12 -24.08 -1.57 -18.42
CA GLU A 12 -23.75 -0.86 -17.17
C GLU A 12 -23.86 -1.78 -15.93
N ALA A 13 -24.88 -2.64 -15.90
CA ALA A 13 -25.09 -3.60 -14.81
C ALA A 13 -23.90 -4.59 -14.62
N ARG A 14 -23.04 -4.74 -15.63
CA ARG A 14 -21.86 -5.62 -15.57
C ARG A 14 -20.61 -4.96 -14.95
N PHE A 15 -20.59 -3.66 -14.68
CA PHE A 15 -19.43 -3.02 -14.05
C PHE A 15 -18.92 -3.72 -12.79
N PRO A 16 -19.79 -4.10 -11.81
CA PRO A 16 -19.32 -4.74 -10.59
C PRO A 16 -18.59 -6.08 -10.84
N GLU A 17 -19.00 -6.83 -11.88
CA GLU A 17 -18.34 -8.09 -12.28
C GLU A 17 -16.85 -7.84 -12.62
N PHE A 18 -16.58 -6.83 -13.44
CA PHE A 18 -15.23 -6.50 -13.85
C PHE A 18 -14.39 -5.92 -12.71
N VAL A 19 -14.99 -5.10 -11.86
CA VAL A 19 -14.34 -4.61 -10.64
C VAL A 19 -13.89 -5.79 -9.77
N GLN A 20 -14.80 -6.72 -9.47
CA GLN A 20 -14.49 -7.88 -8.64
C GLN A 20 -13.44 -8.80 -9.30
N LYS A 21 -13.60 -9.11 -10.60
CA LYS A 21 -12.64 -9.91 -11.37
C LYS A 21 -11.22 -9.35 -11.26
N TRP A 22 -11.05 -8.08 -11.52
CA TRP A 22 -9.72 -7.46 -11.55
C TRP A 22 -9.17 -7.14 -10.17
N MET A 23 -10.02 -6.90 -9.19
CA MET A 23 -9.62 -6.87 -7.79
C MET A 23 -9.06 -8.23 -7.35
N ALA A 24 -9.74 -9.32 -7.67
CA ALA A 24 -9.27 -10.67 -7.34
C ALA A 24 -7.90 -10.97 -7.99
N ILE A 25 -7.69 -10.54 -9.25
CA ILE A 25 -6.40 -10.67 -9.93
C ILE A 25 -5.31 -9.86 -9.22
N GLY A 26 -5.57 -8.57 -8.94
CA GLY A 26 -4.59 -7.67 -8.34
C GLY A 26 -4.25 -7.99 -6.89
N LEU A 27 -5.15 -8.64 -6.16
CA LEU A 27 -5.01 -9.02 -4.76
C LEU A 27 -4.60 -10.49 -4.55
N SER A 28 -4.43 -11.24 -5.64
CA SER A 28 -4.08 -12.66 -5.56
C SER A 28 -2.74 -12.87 -4.88
N THR A 29 -2.71 -13.79 -3.91
CA THR A 29 -1.51 -14.26 -3.21
C THR A 29 -1.03 -15.61 -3.74
N GLU A 30 -1.67 -16.13 -4.76
CA GLU A 30 -1.24 -17.36 -5.43
C GLU A 30 0.12 -17.16 -6.11
N PRO A 31 0.99 -18.17 -6.10
CA PRO A 31 2.26 -18.13 -6.83
C PRO A 31 2.07 -17.76 -8.30
N ALA A 32 3.08 -17.16 -8.90
CA ALA A 32 3.04 -16.85 -10.33
C ALA A 32 2.97 -18.13 -11.17
N ASP A 33 2.11 -18.11 -12.19
CA ASP A 33 2.12 -19.12 -13.27
C ASP A 33 3.25 -18.75 -14.27
N ARG A 34 4.46 -19.22 -13.98
CA ARG A 34 5.64 -18.87 -14.77
C ARG A 34 5.52 -19.21 -16.25
N PRO A 35 5.06 -20.42 -16.65
CA PRO A 35 4.85 -20.73 -18.08
C PRO A 35 3.87 -19.78 -18.77
N ALA A 36 2.74 -19.48 -18.13
CA ALA A 36 1.76 -18.55 -18.69
C ALA A 36 2.32 -17.12 -18.75
N ALA A 37 3.07 -16.68 -17.74
CA ALA A 37 3.71 -15.37 -17.72
C ALA A 37 4.78 -15.21 -18.81
N GLU A 38 5.59 -16.23 -19.04
CA GLU A 38 6.61 -16.23 -20.09
C GLU A 38 5.98 -16.17 -21.50
N ALA A 39 4.92 -16.93 -21.72
CA ALA A 39 4.14 -16.84 -22.95
C ALA A 39 3.50 -15.45 -23.14
N ALA A 40 2.97 -14.87 -22.06
CA ALA A 40 2.39 -13.54 -22.06
C ALA A 40 3.41 -12.45 -22.37
N ILE A 41 4.64 -12.56 -21.82
CA ILE A 41 5.75 -11.66 -22.13
C ILE A 41 6.12 -11.76 -23.62
N ALA A 42 6.26 -12.95 -24.15
CA ALA A 42 6.56 -13.14 -25.56
C ALA A 42 5.48 -12.50 -26.46
N GLU A 43 4.21 -12.64 -26.10
CA GLU A 43 3.11 -12.00 -26.82
C GLU A 43 3.14 -10.46 -26.68
N MET A 44 3.42 -9.94 -25.49
CA MET A 44 3.56 -8.50 -25.26
C MET A 44 4.63 -7.88 -26.16
N TYR A 45 5.78 -8.54 -26.32
CA TYR A 45 6.85 -8.07 -27.21
C TYR A 45 6.39 -8.11 -28.68
N ARG A 46 5.77 -9.21 -29.12
CA ARG A 46 5.23 -9.32 -30.49
C ARG A 46 4.19 -8.26 -30.80
N CYS A 47 3.27 -8.00 -29.88
CA CYS A 47 2.29 -6.91 -30.01
C CYS A 47 2.95 -5.52 -30.10
N GLY A 48 4.11 -5.35 -29.47
CA GLY A 48 4.94 -4.14 -29.57
C GLY A 48 5.80 -4.06 -30.81
N GLY A 49 5.76 -5.07 -31.69
CA GLY A 49 6.62 -5.15 -32.89
C GLY A 49 8.08 -5.49 -32.57
N LEU A 50 8.33 -6.15 -31.43
CA LEU A 50 9.65 -6.51 -30.96
C LEU A 50 9.81 -8.03 -30.90
N GLU A 51 11.05 -8.51 -31.04
CA GLU A 51 11.38 -9.91 -30.79
C GLU A 51 11.29 -10.20 -29.27
N PRO A 52 10.74 -11.36 -28.88
CA PRO A 52 10.75 -11.80 -27.48
C PRO A 52 12.17 -11.82 -26.88
N PRO A 53 12.35 -11.44 -25.63
CA PRO A 53 13.66 -11.41 -25.01
C PRO A 53 14.21 -12.84 -24.87
N PRO A 54 15.47 -13.11 -25.22
CA PRO A 54 16.06 -14.45 -25.10
C PRO A 54 16.26 -14.89 -23.65
N ARG A 55 16.07 -14.00 -22.68
CA ARG A 55 16.20 -14.29 -21.26
C ARG A 55 15.06 -13.66 -20.46
N ILE A 56 14.44 -14.47 -19.60
CA ILE A 56 13.51 -14.04 -18.57
C ILE A 56 14.15 -14.35 -17.23
N VAL A 57 14.25 -13.34 -16.37
CA VAL A 57 14.86 -13.44 -15.04
C VAL A 57 13.77 -13.30 -14.00
N TRP A 58 13.48 -14.41 -13.33
CA TRP A 58 12.53 -14.43 -12.22
C TRP A 58 13.19 -13.96 -10.92
N CYS A 59 12.48 -13.15 -10.19
CA CYS A 59 12.86 -12.59 -8.91
C CYS A 59 11.70 -12.79 -7.91
N ASP A 60 12.02 -13.03 -6.65
CA ASP A 60 11.00 -13.39 -5.68
C ASP A 60 10.22 -12.17 -5.13
N SER A 61 10.70 -10.95 -5.43
CA SER A 61 9.99 -9.70 -5.10
C SER A 61 10.30 -8.58 -6.11
N PRO A 62 9.50 -7.50 -6.13
CA PRO A 62 9.84 -6.29 -6.88
C PRO A 62 11.16 -5.64 -6.44
N LEU A 63 11.54 -5.80 -5.17
CA LEU A 63 12.83 -5.30 -4.67
C LEU A 63 14.00 -6.09 -5.26
N SER A 64 13.97 -7.42 -5.15
CA SER A 64 15.01 -8.28 -5.72
C SER A 64 15.08 -8.13 -7.25
N MET A 65 13.94 -7.90 -7.91
CA MET A 65 13.88 -7.60 -9.33
C MET A 65 14.61 -6.29 -9.69
N ALA A 66 14.36 -5.21 -8.94
CA ALA A 66 15.01 -3.93 -9.15
C ALA A 66 16.52 -4.00 -8.91
N LEU A 67 16.95 -4.68 -7.84
CA LEU A 67 18.36 -4.87 -7.50
C LEU A 67 19.09 -5.73 -8.55
N THR A 68 18.51 -6.85 -8.95
CA THR A 68 19.09 -7.75 -9.97
C THR A 68 19.26 -7.02 -11.30
N ARG A 69 18.26 -6.24 -11.70
CA ARG A 69 18.34 -5.40 -12.90
C ARG A 69 19.50 -4.40 -12.81
N ASP A 70 19.61 -3.66 -11.72
CA ASP A 70 20.66 -2.66 -11.54
C ASP A 70 22.06 -3.30 -11.59
N ILE A 71 22.25 -4.44 -10.93
CA ILE A 71 23.51 -5.22 -10.98
C ILE A 71 23.87 -5.63 -12.39
N VAL A 72 22.89 -6.17 -13.15
CA VAL A 72 23.13 -6.66 -14.52
C VAL A 72 23.49 -5.52 -15.48
N LEU A 73 22.77 -4.39 -15.38
CA LEU A 73 23.04 -3.24 -16.26
C LEU A 73 24.39 -2.58 -15.96
N ARG A 74 24.75 -2.43 -14.69
CA ARG A 74 26.06 -1.89 -14.30
C ARG A 74 27.23 -2.79 -14.69
N GLN A 75 27.04 -4.12 -14.76
CA GLN A 75 28.06 -5.02 -15.26
C GLN A 75 28.37 -4.82 -16.74
N GLN A 76 27.38 -4.40 -17.53
CA GLN A 76 27.57 -4.08 -18.94
C GLN A 76 28.35 -2.76 -19.13
N GLU A 77 28.33 -1.87 -18.13
CA GLU A 77 29.04 -0.59 -18.16
C GLU A 77 30.49 -0.70 -17.57
N GLY A 78 31.00 -1.89 -17.29
CA GLY A 78 32.39 -2.12 -16.89
C GLY A 78 32.71 -1.86 -15.42
N VAL A 79 31.73 -1.94 -14.53
CA VAL A 79 31.90 -1.76 -13.08
C VAL A 79 32.56 -3.00 -12.44
N THR A 80 33.66 -2.79 -11.74
CA THR A 80 34.57 -3.81 -11.18
C THR A 80 33.99 -4.66 -10.06
N ALA A 81 34.57 -5.87 -9.79
CA ALA A 81 34.21 -6.84 -8.77
C ALA A 81 34.07 -6.23 -7.33
N SER A 82 34.87 -5.24 -7.01
CA SER A 82 34.89 -4.55 -5.70
C SER A 82 33.54 -3.86 -5.35
N VAL A 83 32.84 -3.30 -6.33
CA VAL A 83 31.53 -2.71 -6.11
C VAL A 83 30.45 -3.79 -5.90
N ARG A 84 30.64 -4.96 -6.50
CA ARG A 84 29.73 -6.12 -6.36
C ARG A 84 29.73 -6.65 -4.93
N ASP A 85 30.89 -6.79 -4.32
CA ASP A 85 31.04 -7.28 -2.95
C ASP A 85 30.58 -6.24 -1.94
N SER A 86 30.89 -4.97 -2.15
CA SER A 86 30.42 -3.85 -1.32
C SER A 86 28.89 -3.69 -1.34
N VAL A 87 28.24 -3.84 -2.50
CA VAL A 87 26.77 -3.80 -2.60
C VAL A 87 26.12 -5.02 -1.95
N ARG A 88 26.72 -6.22 -2.12
CA ARG A 88 26.24 -7.46 -1.51
C ARG A 88 26.35 -7.42 0.02
N ASP A 89 27.45 -6.92 0.55
CA ASP A 89 27.68 -6.80 1.99
C ASP A 89 26.87 -5.66 2.60
N SER A 90 26.71 -4.55 1.91
CA SER A 90 25.83 -3.45 2.29
C SER A 90 24.36 -3.88 2.32
N VAL A 91 23.91 -4.64 1.33
CA VAL A 91 22.54 -5.19 1.28
C VAL A 91 22.32 -6.20 2.40
N ARG A 92 23.29 -7.10 2.67
CA ARG A 92 23.21 -8.05 3.78
C ARG A 92 23.24 -7.38 5.16
N ALA A 93 24.09 -6.39 5.37
CA ALA A 93 24.18 -5.66 6.62
C ALA A 93 22.94 -4.78 6.83
N SER A 94 22.46 -4.07 5.79
CA SER A 94 21.30 -3.21 5.88
C SER A 94 19.96 -3.94 6.00
N VAL A 95 19.87 -5.19 5.48
CA VAL A 95 18.70 -6.03 5.70
C VAL A 95 18.65 -6.53 7.15
N ARG A 96 19.80 -6.60 7.82
CA ARG A 96 19.91 -7.14 9.18
C ARG A 96 19.72 -6.10 10.28
N ASP A 97 20.12 -4.83 10.05
CA ASP A 97 20.20 -3.83 11.10
C ASP A 97 19.56 -2.48 10.69
N SER A 98 18.24 -2.36 10.78
CA SER A 98 17.50 -1.07 10.82
C SER A 98 17.82 0.04 9.77
N ALA A 99 18.75 -0.15 8.85
CA ALA A 99 19.08 0.78 7.76
C ALA A 99 18.05 0.79 6.60
N TRP A 100 16.95 0.11 6.78
CA TRP A 100 15.84 0.00 5.83
C TRP A 100 15.33 1.36 5.34
N ALA A 101 15.26 2.36 6.22
CA ALA A 101 14.75 3.68 5.85
C ALA A 101 15.71 4.43 4.90
N SER A 102 17.04 4.32 5.11
CA SER A 102 18.03 5.01 4.26
C SER A 102 18.29 4.27 2.94
N VAL A 103 18.29 2.91 2.95
CA VAL A 103 18.37 2.11 1.72
C VAL A 103 17.11 2.27 0.89
N TRP A 104 15.93 2.29 1.51
CA TRP A 104 14.68 2.52 0.80
C TRP A 104 14.58 3.95 0.25
N ALA A 105 15.05 4.98 0.96
CA ALA A 105 15.14 6.34 0.43
C ALA A 105 16.15 6.44 -0.72
N SER A 106 17.30 5.78 -0.60
CA SER A 106 18.35 5.74 -1.62
C SER A 106 17.93 4.91 -2.84
N VAL A 107 17.35 3.71 -2.64
CA VAL A 107 16.82 2.87 -3.71
C VAL A 107 15.61 3.51 -4.37
N ARG A 108 14.73 4.16 -3.63
CA ARG A 108 13.59 4.89 -4.19
C ARG A 108 14.02 6.11 -5.01
N ALA A 109 15.03 6.85 -4.60
CA ALA A 109 15.47 8.05 -5.31
C ALA A 109 16.33 7.74 -6.53
N SER A 110 17.29 6.81 -6.42
CA SER A 110 18.25 6.54 -7.51
C SER A 110 17.83 5.40 -8.43
N VAL A 111 17.36 4.28 -7.90
CA VAL A 111 16.97 3.11 -8.69
C VAL A 111 15.60 3.33 -9.33
N TRP A 112 14.64 3.88 -8.59
CA TRP A 112 13.33 4.20 -9.13
C TRP A 112 13.41 5.30 -10.20
N ALA A 113 14.22 6.32 -10.03
CA ALA A 113 14.44 7.35 -11.05
C ALA A 113 15.21 6.83 -12.27
N SER A 114 16.26 6.02 -12.09
CA SER A 114 17.03 5.45 -13.21
C SER A 114 16.31 4.30 -13.89
N VAL A 115 15.60 3.44 -13.15
CA VAL A 115 14.73 2.40 -13.68
C VAL A 115 13.58 3.02 -14.47
N TRP A 116 12.91 4.01 -13.92
CA TRP A 116 11.82 4.72 -14.59
C TRP A 116 12.30 5.50 -15.81
N ALA A 117 13.45 6.18 -15.74
CA ALA A 117 14.00 6.91 -16.87
C ALA A 117 14.49 6.00 -18.00
N SER A 118 15.20 4.90 -17.72
CA SER A 118 15.73 4.01 -18.75
C SER A 118 14.68 3.05 -19.33
N VAL A 119 13.73 2.59 -18.50
CA VAL A 119 12.60 1.76 -18.95
C VAL A 119 11.62 2.59 -19.79
N ARG A 120 11.40 3.87 -19.41
CA ARG A 120 10.58 4.80 -20.19
C ARG A 120 11.25 5.19 -21.52
N ALA A 121 12.59 5.20 -21.57
CA ALA A 121 13.31 5.66 -22.76
C ALA A 121 13.49 4.61 -23.86
N SER A 122 13.47 3.28 -23.57
CA SER A 122 13.82 2.28 -24.58
C SER A 122 12.68 1.34 -24.99
N VAL A 123 12.23 0.46 -24.12
CA VAL A 123 11.25 -0.59 -24.47
C VAL A 123 9.85 -0.23 -24.00
N TRP A 124 9.72 0.29 -22.78
CA TRP A 124 8.45 0.73 -22.25
C TRP A 124 7.86 1.86 -23.08
N ALA A 125 8.68 2.84 -23.53
CA ALA A 125 8.21 3.88 -24.44
C ALA A 125 7.74 3.33 -25.78
N SER A 126 8.42 2.33 -26.35
CA SER A 126 7.99 1.77 -27.63
C SER A 126 6.81 0.80 -27.49
N VAL A 127 6.80 -0.08 -26.49
CA VAL A 127 5.65 -0.96 -26.22
C VAL A 127 4.45 -0.16 -25.73
N TRP A 128 4.66 0.73 -24.76
CA TRP A 128 3.61 1.57 -24.22
C TRP A 128 3.08 2.57 -25.25
N ALA A 129 3.95 3.32 -25.92
CA ALA A 129 3.50 4.29 -26.92
C ALA A 129 2.85 3.62 -28.14
N SER A 130 3.37 2.50 -28.63
CA SER A 130 2.79 1.82 -29.79
C SER A 130 1.51 1.05 -29.45
N VAL A 131 1.46 0.39 -28.29
CA VAL A 131 0.28 -0.39 -27.87
C VAL A 131 -0.79 0.52 -27.27
N TRP A 132 -0.46 1.31 -26.27
CA TRP A 132 -1.41 2.19 -25.62
C TRP A 132 -1.97 3.27 -26.55
N ALA A 133 -1.12 3.97 -27.29
CA ALA A 133 -1.60 5.00 -28.21
C ALA A 133 -2.51 4.42 -29.30
N SER A 134 -2.17 3.24 -29.84
CA SER A 134 -3.00 2.61 -30.86
C SER A 134 -4.31 2.05 -30.30
N VAL A 135 -4.29 1.42 -29.10
CA VAL A 135 -5.51 0.92 -28.44
C VAL A 135 -6.37 2.08 -27.96
N TRP A 136 -5.77 3.10 -27.34
CA TRP A 136 -6.47 4.31 -26.94
C TRP A 136 -7.20 4.94 -28.13
N ALA A 137 -6.49 5.18 -29.25
CA ALA A 137 -7.09 5.77 -30.43
C ALA A 137 -8.19 4.89 -31.04
N SER A 138 -8.02 3.55 -31.07
CA SER A 138 -9.01 2.62 -31.59
C SER A 138 -10.27 2.56 -30.72
N VAL A 139 -10.10 2.43 -29.39
CA VAL A 139 -11.22 2.40 -28.44
C VAL A 139 -11.92 3.75 -28.37
N TRP A 140 -11.17 4.85 -28.33
CA TRP A 140 -11.73 6.22 -28.36
C TRP A 140 -12.52 6.50 -29.64
N ALA A 141 -12.02 6.05 -30.79
CA ALA A 141 -12.77 6.17 -32.04
C ALA A 141 -14.06 5.36 -32.07
N SER A 142 -14.10 4.24 -31.31
CA SER A 142 -15.25 3.33 -31.25
C SER A 142 -16.28 3.66 -30.17
N VAL A 143 -15.92 4.50 -29.19
CA VAL A 143 -16.76 4.82 -28.02
C VAL A 143 -16.95 6.33 -27.92
N ARG A 144 -18.18 6.76 -27.66
CA ARG A 144 -18.49 8.19 -27.41
C ARG A 144 -18.09 8.61 -26.00
N ASP A 145 -17.84 9.91 -25.82
CA ASP A 145 -17.40 10.51 -24.55
C ASP A 145 -18.30 10.16 -23.36
N SER A 146 -19.62 10.06 -23.58
CA SER A 146 -20.60 9.72 -22.54
C SER A 146 -20.48 8.29 -22.05
N ALA A 147 -20.28 7.32 -22.96
CA ALA A 147 -20.07 5.91 -22.60
C ALA A 147 -18.71 5.71 -21.94
N TRP A 148 -17.68 6.40 -22.44
CA TRP A 148 -16.36 6.41 -21.83
C TRP A 148 -16.38 6.94 -20.40
N ALA A 149 -17.00 8.07 -20.16
CA ALA A 149 -17.11 8.67 -18.83
C ALA A 149 -17.85 7.77 -17.82
N SER A 150 -18.91 7.07 -18.26
CA SER A 150 -19.67 6.15 -17.42
C SER A 150 -18.83 4.95 -16.98
N VAL A 151 -18.10 4.31 -17.90
CA VAL A 151 -17.19 3.19 -17.56
C VAL A 151 -16.05 3.68 -16.69
N TRP A 152 -15.46 4.83 -17.03
CA TRP A 152 -14.36 5.41 -16.27
C TRP A 152 -14.73 5.70 -14.82
N ALA A 153 -15.87 6.35 -14.58
CA ALA A 153 -16.33 6.64 -13.23
C ALA A 153 -16.56 5.36 -12.43
N SER A 154 -17.26 4.38 -13.00
CA SER A 154 -17.59 3.13 -12.33
C SER A 154 -16.37 2.28 -11.97
N VAL A 155 -15.45 2.11 -12.91
CA VAL A 155 -14.23 1.30 -12.71
C VAL A 155 -13.21 2.06 -11.85
N ARG A 156 -13.03 3.36 -12.10
CA ARG A 156 -12.08 4.18 -11.35
C ARG A 156 -12.42 4.26 -9.88
N ASP A 157 -13.66 4.63 -9.54
CA ASP A 157 -14.01 4.95 -8.16
C ASP A 157 -14.05 3.70 -7.28
N SER A 158 -14.49 2.56 -7.82
CA SER A 158 -14.58 1.30 -7.07
C SER A 158 -13.26 0.52 -7.05
N ALA A 159 -12.66 0.27 -8.22
CA ALA A 159 -11.45 -0.54 -8.33
C ALA A 159 -10.19 0.24 -7.94
N TRP A 160 -10.11 1.53 -8.30
CA TRP A 160 -8.94 2.37 -8.01
C TRP A 160 -8.71 2.58 -6.52
N ALA A 161 -9.77 2.86 -5.74
CA ALA A 161 -9.64 3.00 -4.30
C ALA A 161 -9.11 1.72 -3.64
N SER A 162 -9.61 0.56 -4.07
CA SER A 162 -9.20 -0.74 -3.54
C SER A 162 -7.81 -1.15 -4.00
N ILE A 163 -7.48 -0.99 -5.29
CA ILE A 163 -6.19 -1.40 -5.85
C ILE A 163 -5.08 -0.44 -5.45
N ARG A 164 -5.32 0.88 -5.47
CA ARG A 164 -4.35 1.90 -5.03
C ARG A 164 -3.91 1.72 -3.59
N ASN A 165 -4.81 1.30 -2.70
CA ASN A 165 -4.50 1.08 -1.30
C ASN A 165 -3.83 -0.27 -1.01
N SER A 166 -3.92 -1.24 -1.95
CA SER A 166 -3.33 -2.57 -1.80
C SER A 166 -2.01 -2.79 -2.54
N ILE A 167 -1.70 -1.96 -3.45
CA ILE A 167 -0.48 -1.78 -4.25
C ILE A 167 0.48 -2.98 -4.35
N PHE A 168 1.00 -3.20 -5.54
CA PHE A 168 2.25 -3.86 -5.93
C PHE A 168 2.18 -5.27 -6.53
N GLY A 169 1.10 -5.78 -6.86
CA GLY A 169 1.10 -6.97 -7.73
C GLY A 169 0.50 -6.64 -9.03
N ALA A 170 -0.36 -6.65 -9.66
CA ALA A 170 -0.82 -6.30 -10.98
C ALA A 170 -1.04 -4.78 -11.12
N HIS A 171 0.01 -4.06 -11.12
CA HIS A 171 0.09 -2.59 -11.23
C HIS A 171 -0.76 -2.02 -12.39
N GLU A 172 -0.99 -2.81 -13.45
CA GLU A 172 -1.83 -2.45 -14.58
C GLU A 172 -3.30 -2.93 -14.45
N ALA A 173 -3.65 -3.65 -13.40
CA ALA A 173 -4.97 -4.26 -13.26
C ALA A 173 -6.12 -3.25 -13.39
N PHE A 174 -5.93 -2.02 -12.87
CA PHE A 174 -6.90 -0.95 -12.99
C PHE A 174 -7.19 -0.57 -14.45
N TRP A 175 -6.14 -0.29 -15.23
CA TRP A 175 -6.29 0.06 -16.64
C TRP A 175 -6.79 -1.10 -17.48
N LEU A 176 -6.27 -2.28 -17.21
CA LEU A 176 -6.66 -3.50 -17.91
C LEU A 176 -8.11 -3.85 -17.66
N SER A 177 -8.63 -3.64 -16.43
CA SER A 177 -10.04 -3.88 -16.14
C SER A 177 -10.97 -3.05 -17.02
N PHE A 178 -10.59 -1.81 -17.28
CA PHE A 178 -11.33 -0.90 -18.14
C PHE A 178 -11.37 -1.38 -19.59
N TYR A 179 -10.21 -1.77 -20.16
CA TYR A 179 -10.16 -2.29 -21.53
C TYR A 179 -10.76 -3.69 -21.67
N ASP A 180 -10.63 -4.52 -20.64
CA ASP A 180 -11.26 -5.85 -20.60
C ASP A 180 -12.78 -5.73 -20.62
N TYR A 181 -13.34 -4.75 -19.92
CA TYR A 181 -14.76 -4.43 -20.01
C TYR A 181 -15.19 -4.09 -21.45
N PHE A 182 -14.50 -3.18 -22.13
CA PHE A 182 -14.82 -2.85 -23.51
C PHE A 182 -14.65 -4.04 -24.45
N ARG A 183 -13.64 -4.86 -24.21
CA ARG A 183 -13.41 -6.09 -24.99
C ARG A 183 -14.56 -7.06 -24.85
N GLU A 184 -14.95 -7.41 -23.63
CA GLU A 184 -15.90 -8.48 -23.35
C GLU A 184 -17.36 -8.03 -23.44
N VAL A 185 -17.67 -6.80 -23.00
CA VAL A 185 -19.05 -6.30 -22.91
C VAL A 185 -19.45 -5.54 -24.17
N CYS A 186 -18.53 -4.75 -24.72
CA CYS A 186 -18.81 -3.93 -25.88
C CYS A 186 -18.33 -4.56 -27.19
N GLY A 187 -17.68 -5.73 -27.15
CA GLY A 187 -17.22 -6.45 -28.33
C GLY A 187 -16.03 -5.82 -29.04
N LEU A 188 -15.27 -4.90 -28.39
CA LEU A 188 -14.10 -4.25 -28.98
C LEU A 188 -12.86 -5.15 -28.94
N VAL A 189 -12.98 -6.36 -29.48
CA VAL A 189 -11.90 -7.38 -29.45
C VAL A 189 -10.71 -6.95 -30.28
N ASN A 190 -10.94 -6.48 -31.50
CA ASN A 190 -9.88 -6.08 -32.42
C ASN A 190 -9.14 -4.83 -31.94
N GLU A 191 -9.87 -3.87 -31.37
CA GLU A 191 -9.33 -2.62 -30.82
C GLU A 191 -8.44 -2.83 -29.60
N THR A 192 -8.68 -3.92 -28.86
CA THR A 192 -7.94 -4.30 -27.65
C THR A 192 -7.00 -5.48 -27.84
N GLU A 193 -6.86 -6.02 -29.06
CA GLU A 193 -6.04 -7.20 -29.37
C GLU A 193 -4.60 -7.06 -28.88
N LYS A 194 -4.00 -5.91 -29.09
CA LYS A 194 -2.61 -5.61 -28.66
C LYS A 194 -2.40 -5.64 -27.14
N LEU A 195 -3.45 -5.65 -26.33
CA LEU A 195 -3.36 -5.79 -24.88
C LEU A 195 -3.38 -7.26 -24.41
N THR A 196 -3.52 -8.22 -25.32
CA THR A 196 -3.67 -9.64 -24.97
C THR A 196 -2.53 -10.14 -24.09
N GLY A 197 -1.27 -9.80 -24.42
CA GLY A 197 -0.10 -10.14 -23.61
C GLY A 197 -0.12 -9.49 -22.22
N LEU A 198 -0.55 -8.23 -22.12
CA LEU A 198 -0.66 -7.52 -20.82
C LEU A 198 -1.77 -8.09 -19.96
N PHE A 199 -2.92 -8.45 -20.52
CA PHE A 199 -4.00 -9.13 -19.80
C PHE A 199 -3.52 -10.48 -19.23
N ALA A 200 -2.81 -11.27 -20.03
CA ALA A 200 -2.28 -12.56 -19.62
C ALA A 200 -1.20 -12.40 -18.53
N LEU A 201 -0.28 -11.46 -18.71
CA LEU A 201 0.78 -11.19 -17.73
C LEU A 201 0.22 -10.76 -16.38
N ALA A 202 -0.73 -9.82 -16.36
CA ALA A 202 -1.35 -9.37 -15.11
C ALA A 202 -2.07 -10.50 -14.35
N LYS A 203 -2.59 -11.50 -15.08
CA LYS A 203 -3.25 -12.68 -14.51
C LYS A 203 -2.26 -13.75 -14.02
N SER A 204 -1.01 -13.76 -14.47
CA SER A 204 -0.07 -14.87 -14.28
C SER A 204 1.14 -14.53 -13.42
N ALA A 205 1.54 -13.27 -13.30
CA ALA A 205 2.72 -12.89 -12.54
C ALA A 205 2.51 -11.63 -11.69
N GLY A 206 3.56 -11.25 -10.94
CA GLY A 206 3.65 -9.96 -10.27
C GLY A 206 4.03 -8.85 -11.26
N TRP A 207 5.16 -8.22 -11.03
CA TRP A 207 5.67 -7.14 -11.88
C TRP A 207 6.59 -7.66 -12.98
N ALA A 208 6.65 -6.95 -14.09
CA ALA A 208 7.63 -7.21 -15.14
C ALA A 208 8.31 -5.91 -15.57
N ILE A 209 9.61 -5.98 -15.80
CA ILE A 209 10.42 -4.90 -16.37
C ILE A 209 10.98 -5.40 -17.71
N PRO A 210 10.37 -5.04 -18.84
CA PRO A 210 10.85 -5.42 -20.14
C PRO A 210 12.12 -4.62 -20.53
N HIS A 211 13.05 -5.30 -21.19
CA HIS A 211 14.24 -4.72 -21.78
C HIS A 211 14.55 -5.46 -23.10
N GLU A 212 15.37 -4.90 -23.97
CA GLU A 212 15.65 -5.43 -25.33
C GLU A 212 16.02 -6.92 -25.35
N LYS A 213 16.86 -7.38 -24.42
CA LYS A 213 17.37 -8.77 -24.39
C LYS A 213 17.03 -9.54 -23.11
N ILE A 214 16.44 -8.88 -22.15
CA ILE A 214 16.13 -9.46 -20.84
C ILE A 214 14.81 -8.89 -20.36
N CYS A 215 13.92 -9.75 -19.86
CA CYS A 215 12.78 -9.31 -19.07
C CYS A 215 12.94 -9.77 -17.63
N TRP A 216 12.89 -8.85 -16.68
CA TRP A 216 12.82 -9.20 -15.26
C TRP A 216 11.37 -9.32 -14.85
N VAL A 217 11.05 -10.37 -14.09
CA VAL A 217 9.70 -10.65 -13.64
C VAL A 217 9.74 -10.95 -12.14
N SER A 218 8.79 -10.42 -11.38
CA SER A 218 8.68 -10.77 -9.97
C SER A 218 7.58 -11.80 -9.72
N GLU A 219 7.79 -12.60 -8.67
CA GLU A 219 6.72 -13.34 -8.03
C GLU A 219 5.64 -12.39 -7.51
N ARG A 220 4.46 -12.95 -7.21
CA ARG A 220 3.40 -12.27 -6.48
C ARG A 220 3.72 -12.21 -4.98
N HIS A 221 3.11 -11.28 -4.30
CA HIS A 221 3.10 -11.30 -2.85
C HIS A 221 2.39 -12.55 -2.34
N ASN A 222 2.94 -13.19 -1.30
CA ASN A 222 2.38 -14.37 -0.66
C ASN A 222 1.63 -14.04 0.65
N VAL A 223 1.74 -12.80 1.13
CA VAL A 223 0.96 -12.27 2.25
C VAL A 223 0.36 -10.94 1.85
N LEU A 224 -0.93 -10.76 2.13
CA LEU A 224 -1.64 -9.49 1.97
C LEU A 224 -2.73 -9.38 3.03
N HIS A 225 -2.56 -8.45 3.96
CA HIS A 225 -3.55 -8.11 4.97
C HIS A 225 -4.04 -6.67 4.78
N ARG A 226 -5.34 -6.49 4.88
CA ARG A 226 -6.01 -5.20 4.66
C ARG A 226 -7.10 -4.99 5.70
N ASP A 227 -7.40 -3.73 6.00
CA ASP A 227 -8.58 -3.37 6.78
C ASP A 227 -9.86 -3.31 5.90
N GLU A 228 -10.99 -3.05 6.55
CA GLU A 228 -12.31 -2.96 5.89
C GLU A 228 -12.37 -1.85 4.82
N GLN A 229 -11.50 -0.84 4.92
CA GLN A 229 -11.36 0.23 3.92
C GLN A 229 -10.40 -0.13 2.78
N GLY A 230 -9.85 -1.35 2.79
CA GLY A 230 -8.94 -1.85 1.78
C GLY A 230 -7.50 -1.36 1.91
N ARG A 231 -7.13 -0.68 3.00
CA ARG A 231 -5.77 -0.20 3.25
C ARG A 231 -4.91 -1.33 3.83
N LEU A 232 -3.61 -1.34 3.51
CA LEU A 232 -2.67 -2.27 4.13
C LEU A 232 -2.74 -2.16 5.65
N HIS A 233 -3.00 -3.27 6.33
CA HIS A 233 -3.15 -3.31 7.77
C HIS A 233 -2.85 -4.69 8.34
N SER A 234 -1.95 -4.75 9.32
CA SER A 234 -1.73 -5.93 10.17
C SER A 234 -1.17 -5.50 11.53
N LEU A 235 -1.61 -6.18 12.58
CA LEU A 235 -1.12 -5.98 13.94
C LEU A 235 -0.26 -7.16 14.44
N ASN A 236 -0.17 -8.25 13.66
CA ASN A 236 0.45 -9.50 14.07
C ASN A 236 1.57 -9.96 13.13
N GLY A 237 2.07 -9.07 12.26
CA GLY A 237 3.11 -9.36 11.28
C GLY A 237 3.04 -8.39 10.10
N PRO A 238 3.69 -8.72 8.98
CA PRO A 238 3.66 -7.87 7.80
C PRO A 238 2.26 -7.75 7.21
N ALA A 239 1.92 -6.56 6.72
CA ALA A 239 0.70 -6.33 5.95
C ALA A 239 0.83 -6.81 4.49
N LEU A 240 2.06 -6.82 3.97
CA LEU A 240 2.43 -7.36 2.66
C LEU A 240 3.77 -8.07 2.79
N ALA A 241 3.91 -9.27 2.21
CA ALA A 241 5.19 -9.97 2.12
C ALA A 241 5.35 -10.70 0.80
N TYR A 242 6.60 -10.98 0.45
CA TYR A 242 7.01 -11.72 -0.73
C TYR A 242 7.83 -12.96 -0.36
N PRO A 243 8.00 -13.94 -1.28
CA PRO A 243 8.71 -15.19 -0.99
C PRO A 243 10.16 -15.04 -0.50
N ASP A 244 10.87 -13.97 -0.89
CA ASP A 244 12.23 -13.67 -0.43
C ASP A 244 12.31 -13.04 0.97
N GLY A 245 11.16 -12.85 1.62
CA GLY A 245 11.06 -12.22 2.95
C GLY A 245 10.96 -10.69 2.91
N TRP A 246 11.04 -10.07 1.74
CA TRP A 246 10.77 -8.65 1.66
C TRP A 246 9.34 -8.34 2.07
N SER A 247 9.19 -7.42 3.03
CA SER A 247 7.91 -7.19 3.71
C SER A 247 7.63 -5.72 3.95
N ILE A 248 6.35 -5.38 4.03
CA ILE A 248 5.86 -4.06 4.40
C ILE A 248 4.94 -4.22 5.62
N TYR A 249 5.27 -3.49 6.68
CA TYR A 249 4.44 -3.36 7.87
C TYR A 249 3.62 -2.09 7.77
N ALA A 250 2.33 -2.19 8.02
CA ALA A 250 1.41 -1.06 7.94
C ALA A 250 0.22 -1.22 8.89
N VAL A 251 -0.23 -0.09 9.43
CA VAL A 251 -1.44 0.01 10.25
C VAL A 251 -2.35 1.06 9.62
N HIS A 252 -3.54 0.65 9.18
CA HIS A 252 -4.51 1.49 8.48
C HIS A 252 -3.91 2.33 7.35
N GLY A 253 -3.03 1.70 6.53
CA GLY A 253 -2.35 2.34 5.42
C GLY A 253 -1.10 3.15 5.80
N VAL A 254 -0.84 3.37 7.06
CA VAL A 254 0.38 4.04 7.53
C VAL A 254 1.49 3.00 7.64
N ARG A 255 2.55 3.17 6.86
CA ARG A 255 3.72 2.32 6.92
C ARG A 255 4.50 2.58 8.20
N VAL A 256 4.86 1.50 8.89
CA VAL A 256 5.60 1.52 10.15
C VAL A 256 6.83 0.61 10.10
N PRO A 257 7.86 0.85 10.91
CA PRO A 257 8.94 -0.11 11.15
C PRO A 257 8.41 -1.44 11.70
N ALA A 258 9.05 -2.56 11.33
CA ALA A 258 8.69 -3.90 11.80
C ALA A 258 8.60 -4.00 13.32
N GLN A 259 9.53 -3.37 14.05
CA GLN A 259 9.59 -3.36 15.50
C GLN A 259 8.27 -2.93 16.16
N ILE A 260 7.53 -1.98 15.54
CA ILE A 260 6.26 -1.48 16.10
C ILE A 260 5.20 -2.59 16.13
N ILE A 261 5.28 -3.53 15.21
CA ILE A 261 4.32 -4.63 15.08
C ILE A 261 4.82 -5.87 15.81
N GLU A 262 6.08 -6.25 15.60
CA GLU A 262 6.65 -7.51 16.09
C GLU A 262 7.08 -7.44 17.56
N HIS A 263 7.58 -6.28 17.99
CA HIS A 263 8.15 -6.09 19.32
C HIS A 263 7.66 -4.80 20.01
N PRO A 264 6.34 -4.59 20.15
CA PRO A 264 5.80 -3.39 20.79
C PRO A 264 6.20 -3.29 22.28
N ASP A 265 6.52 -4.41 22.89
CA ASP A 265 7.04 -4.51 24.26
C ASP A 265 8.42 -3.88 24.45
N GLN A 266 9.22 -3.78 23.38
CA GLN A 266 10.57 -3.19 23.38
C GLN A 266 10.57 -1.68 23.08
N ILE A 267 9.43 -1.11 22.69
CA ILE A 267 9.32 0.32 22.41
C ILE A 267 9.27 1.09 23.73
N THR A 268 10.13 2.10 23.85
CA THR A 268 10.22 2.96 25.02
C THR A 268 9.45 4.28 24.85
N GLY A 269 9.04 4.91 25.94
CA GLY A 269 8.42 6.22 25.93
C GLY A 269 9.31 7.30 25.27
N GLN A 270 10.64 7.21 25.44
CA GLN A 270 11.59 8.12 24.78
C GLN A 270 11.61 7.94 23.26
N GLN A 271 11.55 6.71 22.75
CA GLN A 271 11.44 6.46 21.30
C GLN A 271 10.14 7.05 20.73
N ILE A 272 9.03 6.93 21.48
CA ILE A 272 7.75 7.53 21.08
C ILE A 272 7.85 9.06 21.01
N LEU A 273 8.48 9.69 22.00
CA LEU A 273 8.67 11.14 22.02
C LEU A 273 9.63 11.62 20.93
N ALA A 274 10.61 10.81 20.54
CA ALA A 274 11.58 11.15 19.49
C ALA A 274 11.02 10.98 18.07
N GLU A 275 9.91 10.23 17.89
CA GLU A 275 9.30 10.01 16.57
C GLU A 275 8.73 11.32 16.02
N GLN A 276 9.18 11.70 14.81
CA GLN A 276 8.78 12.94 14.16
C GLN A 276 7.46 12.84 13.39
N ASN A 277 7.13 11.63 12.93
CA ASN A 277 5.89 11.41 12.19
C ASN A 277 4.73 11.20 13.17
N ALA A 278 3.80 12.15 13.22
CA ALA A 278 2.66 12.14 14.13
C ALA A 278 1.79 10.86 14.00
N GLU A 279 1.61 10.33 12.79
CA GLU A 279 0.83 9.11 12.58
C GLU A 279 1.58 7.85 13.08
N ILE A 280 2.88 7.77 12.85
CA ILE A 280 3.70 6.66 13.40
C ILE A 280 3.71 6.75 14.92
N ARG A 281 3.92 7.94 15.49
CA ARG A 281 3.88 8.17 16.94
C ARG A 281 2.53 7.76 17.54
N ARG A 282 1.41 8.11 16.90
CA ARG A 282 0.07 7.67 17.33
C ARG A 282 -0.03 6.14 17.36
N ILE A 283 0.43 5.46 16.32
CA ILE A 283 0.43 4.00 16.24
C ILE A 283 1.32 3.39 17.34
N MET A 284 2.50 3.94 17.59
CA MET A 284 3.39 3.49 18.68
C MET A 284 2.68 3.56 20.02
N ILE A 285 2.01 4.67 20.34
CA ILE A 285 1.23 4.84 21.58
C ILE A 285 0.09 3.82 21.67
N GLU A 286 -0.61 3.57 20.57
CA GLU A 286 -1.67 2.57 20.53
C GLU A 286 -1.16 1.15 20.74
N ARG A 287 0.00 0.80 20.15
CA ARG A 287 0.62 -0.53 20.26
C ARG A 287 1.22 -0.78 21.65
N VAL A 288 1.88 0.20 22.23
CA VAL A 288 2.46 0.13 23.57
C VAL A 288 1.37 0.20 24.65
N GLY A 289 0.28 0.87 24.36
CA GLY A 289 -0.82 1.17 25.28
C GLY A 289 -0.59 2.47 26.06
N ARG A 290 -1.65 3.29 26.12
CA ARG A 290 -1.60 4.64 26.69
C ARG A 290 -1.16 4.65 28.16
N GLN A 291 -1.57 3.66 28.94
CA GLN A 291 -1.16 3.53 30.34
C GLN A 291 0.34 3.31 30.50
N ARG A 292 0.92 2.40 29.73
CA ARG A 292 2.35 2.12 29.76
C ARG A 292 3.13 3.34 29.27
N PHE A 293 2.69 3.97 28.18
CA PHE A 293 3.31 5.19 27.65
C PHE A 293 3.39 6.29 28.72
N LEU A 294 2.26 6.63 29.37
CA LEU A 294 2.23 7.65 30.43
C LEU A 294 3.18 7.33 31.58
N ARG A 295 3.30 6.07 31.98
CA ARG A 295 4.22 5.64 33.02
C ARG A 295 5.69 5.81 32.60
N GLU A 296 6.03 5.42 31.38
CA GLU A 296 7.41 5.48 30.87
C GLU A 296 7.92 6.90 30.60
N VAL A 297 7.02 7.82 30.27
CA VAL A 297 7.36 9.25 30.15
C VAL A 297 7.21 10.00 31.48
N GLU A 298 6.94 9.29 32.59
CA GLU A 298 6.75 9.85 33.92
C GLU A 298 5.71 10.99 33.96
N ALA A 299 4.64 10.85 33.17
CA ALA A 299 3.61 11.86 33.04
C ALA A 299 2.91 12.09 34.40
N LYS A 300 2.92 13.34 34.88
CA LYS A 300 2.20 13.74 36.07
C LYS A 300 0.79 14.20 35.72
N PRO A 301 -0.21 13.88 36.56
CA PRO A 301 -1.57 14.40 36.37
C PRO A 301 -1.57 15.93 36.38
N LEU A 302 -2.17 16.55 35.36
CA LEU A 302 -2.45 17.98 35.32
C LEU A 302 -3.60 18.34 36.27
N SER A 303 -4.58 17.43 36.40
CA SER A 303 -5.76 17.56 37.26
C SER A 303 -6.22 16.16 37.68
N GLU A 304 -6.71 16.06 38.92
CA GLU A 304 -7.32 14.84 39.47
C GLU A 304 -8.57 15.23 40.26
N ASP A 305 -9.69 14.60 39.96
CA ASP A 305 -10.96 14.79 40.65
C ASP A 305 -11.80 13.50 40.61
N ARG A 306 -13.08 13.57 41.01
CA ARG A 306 -13.97 12.39 41.04
C ARG A 306 -14.22 11.78 39.66
N ALA A 307 -14.11 12.57 38.58
CA ALA A 307 -14.33 12.10 37.21
C ALA A 307 -13.11 11.37 36.67
N GLY A 308 -11.91 11.55 37.22
CA GLY A 308 -10.71 10.86 36.76
C GLY A 308 -9.42 11.66 36.94
N ARG A 309 -8.40 11.30 36.13
CA ARG A 309 -7.10 11.97 36.10
C ARG A 309 -6.79 12.47 34.69
N LEU A 310 -6.44 13.74 34.56
CA LEU A 310 -6.07 14.36 33.31
C LEU A 310 -4.55 14.43 33.21
N PHE A 311 -3.99 13.90 32.12
CA PHE A 311 -2.57 13.95 31.82
C PHE A 311 -2.33 14.83 30.60
N ARG A 312 -1.21 15.56 30.61
CA ARG A 312 -0.74 16.33 29.47
C ARG A 312 0.71 15.97 29.19
N VAL A 313 1.01 15.55 27.97
CA VAL A 313 2.36 15.22 27.50
C VAL A 313 2.69 16.15 26.35
N GLU A 314 3.76 16.93 26.49
CA GLU A 314 4.27 17.77 25.41
C GLU A 314 4.92 16.88 24.36
N LEU A 315 4.56 17.08 23.09
CA LEU A 315 5.10 16.33 21.96
C LEU A 315 5.99 17.24 21.11
N PRO A 316 7.20 16.81 20.72
CA PRO A 316 8.07 17.58 19.84
C PRO A 316 7.36 17.87 18.51
N SER A 317 7.34 19.13 18.11
CA SER A 317 6.79 19.60 16.81
C SER A 317 5.32 19.23 16.55
N ASP A 318 4.54 18.99 17.60
CA ASP A 318 3.12 18.63 17.51
C ASP A 318 2.34 19.24 18.66
N GLU A 319 0.99 19.21 18.57
CA GLU A 319 0.14 19.61 19.67
C GLU A 319 0.30 18.65 20.87
N PRO A 320 0.19 19.15 22.11
CA PRO A 320 0.27 18.31 23.29
C PRO A 320 -0.77 17.20 23.27
N LEU A 321 -0.34 16.00 23.68
CA LEU A 321 -1.26 14.88 23.91
C LEU A 321 -1.93 15.04 25.27
N VAL A 322 -3.25 15.25 25.27
CA VAL A 322 -4.04 15.33 26.49
C VAL A 322 -4.93 14.10 26.60
N LEU A 323 -4.80 13.38 27.72
CA LEU A 323 -5.51 12.12 27.99
C LEU A 323 -6.23 12.22 29.34
N VAL A 324 -7.51 11.88 29.38
CA VAL A 324 -8.20 11.63 30.64
C VAL A 324 -8.27 10.15 30.93
N GLU A 325 -7.78 9.74 32.08
CA GLU A 325 -7.96 8.38 32.62
C GLU A 325 -9.26 8.35 33.44
N VAL A 326 -10.13 7.45 33.04
CA VAL A 326 -11.39 7.17 33.75
C VAL A 326 -11.43 5.71 34.17
N VAL A 327 -12.06 5.46 35.31
CA VAL A 327 -12.25 4.11 35.85
C VAL A 327 -13.70 3.73 35.62
N ASN A 328 -13.94 2.62 34.91
CA ASN A 328 -15.29 2.14 34.69
C ASN A 328 -16.00 1.89 36.04
N SER A 329 -17.20 2.43 36.21
CA SER A 329 -18.01 2.23 37.42
C SER A 329 -18.52 0.78 37.55
N THR A 330 -18.69 0.09 36.42
CA THR A 330 -19.10 -1.32 36.38
C THR A 330 -17.90 -2.23 36.60
N PRO A 331 -17.90 -3.10 37.64
CA PRO A 331 -16.82 -4.04 37.85
C PRO A 331 -16.87 -5.17 36.82
N GLU A 332 -15.70 -5.70 36.45
CA GLU A 332 -15.54 -6.93 35.68
C GLU A 332 -15.94 -8.14 36.54
N PRO A 333 -16.12 -9.35 35.93
CA PRO A 333 -16.46 -10.56 36.64
C PRO A 333 -15.49 -10.96 37.76
N ASP A 334 -14.22 -10.54 37.65
CA ASP A 334 -13.17 -10.76 38.65
C ASP A 334 -13.13 -9.68 39.75
N GLY A 335 -14.07 -8.72 39.75
CA GLY A 335 -14.16 -7.59 40.67
C GLY A 335 -13.23 -6.42 40.33
N SER A 336 -12.36 -6.54 39.34
CA SER A 336 -11.53 -5.43 38.88
C SER A 336 -12.35 -4.37 38.14
N ARG A 337 -11.77 -3.19 37.94
CA ARG A 337 -12.39 -2.11 37.18
C ARG A 337 -11.47 -1.70 36.05
N LYS A 338 -11.97 -1.71 34.80
CA LYS A 338 -11.22 -1.26 33.62
C LYS A 338 -10.91 0.22 33.71
N ARG A 339 -9.71 0.57 33.30
CA ARG A 339 -9.26 1.95 33.11
C ARG A 339 -9.25 2.27 31.63
N TYR A 340 -9.84 3.39 31.28
CA TYR A 340 -9.86 3.91 29.92
C TYR A 340 -9.07 5.20 29.85
N PHE A 341 -8.35 5.39 28.74
CA PHE A 341 -7.59 6.61 28.47
C PHE A 341 -8.17 7.23 27.20
N LEU A 342 -8.87 8.34 27.35
CA LEU A 342 -9.56 9.02 26.26
C LEU A 342 -8.76 10.27 25.87
N ARG A 343 -8.51 10.44 24.55
CA ARG A 343 -7.89 11.67 24.05
C ARG A 343 -8.92 12.78 24.04
N VAL A 344 -8.52 13.95 24.52
CA VAL A 344 -9.34 15.16 24.57
C VAL A 344 -8.57 16.34 23.99
N PRO A 345 -9.24 17.46 23.63
CA PRO A 345 -8.58 18.66 23.12
C PRO A 345 -7.49 19.20 24.04
N PRO A 346 -6.42 19.79 23.49
CA PRO A 346 -5.25 20.22 24.25
C PRO A 346 -5.50 21.43 25.15
N ASP A 347 -6.60 22.14 25.00
CA ASP A 347 -7.02 23.28 25.81
C ASP A 347 -7.77 22.90 27.09
N ILE A 348 -8.20 21.65 27.23
CA ILE A 348 -8.87 21.15 28.44
C ILE A 348 -7.89 21.06 29.59
N ARG A 349 -8.30 21.53 30.78
CA ARG A 349 -7.44 21.69 31.98
C ARG A 349 -7.87 20.88 33.22
N THR A 350 -9.10 20.34 33.24
CA THR A 350 -9.60 19.57 34.39
C THR A 350 -10.13 18.21 33.95
N ALA A 351 -10.05 17.20 34.82
CA ALA A 351 -10.55 15.87 34.50
C ALA A 351 -12.06 15.87 34.27
N LYS A 352 -12.83 16.62 35.08
CA LYS A 352 -14.27 16.76 34.89
C LYS A 352 -14.62 17.37 33.55
N ALA A 353 -13.92 18.42 33.11
CA ALA A 353 -14.15 19.02 31.80
C ALA A 353 -13.81 18.04 30.64
N ALA A 354 -12.76 17.25 30.81
CA ALA A 354 -12.35 16.24 29.83
C ALA A 354 -13.41 15.15 29.68
N VAL A 355 -13.92 14.62 30.76
CA VAL A 355 -15.00 13.62 30.75
C VAL A 355 -16.27 14.23 30.17
N ALA A 356 -16.69 15.43 30.60
CA ALA A 356 -17.85 16.12 30.06
C ALA A 356 -17.78 16.28 28.53
N TRP A 357 -16.61 16.68 28.05
CA TRP A 357 -16.37 16.85 26.61
C TRP A 357 -16.60 15.55 25.82
N THR A 358 -16.21 14.38 26.36
CA THR A 358 -16.44 13.09 25.68
C THR A 358 -17.93 12.75 25.52
N PHE A 359 -18.79 13.37 26.31
CA PHE A 359 -20.26 13.27 26.22
C PHE A 359 -20.89 14.47 25.49
N GLY A 360 -20.08 15.36 24.89
CA GLY A 360 -20.56 16.55 24.20
C GLY A 360 -21.22 17.59 25.12
N ARG A 361 -20.79 17.68 26.39
CA ARG A 361 -21.34 18.59 27.43
C ARG A 361 -20.26 19.50 27.97
N SER A 362 -20.70 20.60 28.60
CA SER A 362 -19.82 21.44 29.40
C SER A 362 -19.58 20.81 30.79
N ALA A 363 -18.52 21.24 31.51
CA ALA A 363 -18.21 20.74 32.82
C ALA A 363 -19.30 21.09 33.85
N GLU A 364 -20.03 22.18 33.67
CA GLU A 364 -21.14 22.62 34.52
C GLU A 364 -22.37 21.74 34.33
N GLU A 365 -22.66 21.35 33.11
CA GLU A 365 -23.82 20.52 32.72
C GLU A 365 -23.61 19.03 33.01
N TYR A 366 -22.36 18.62 33.20
CA TYR A 366 -22.04 17.22 33.44
C TYR A 366 -22.23 16.83 34.91
N ALA A 367 -23.35 16.22 35.19
CA ALA A 367 -23.72 15.70 36.53
C ALA A 367 -24.41 14.34 36.40
N PRO A 368 -23.67 13.27 36.00
CA PRO A 368 -24.28 11.96 35.82
C PRO A 368 -24.68 11.35 37.16
N LEU A 369 -25.83 10.67 37.19
CA LEU A 369 -26.28 9.86 38.32
C LEU A 369 -25.52 8.54 38.39
N VAL A 370 -25.17 7.98 37.26
CA VAL A 370 -24.35 6.76 37.06
C VAL A 370 -23.46 6.95 35.83
N GLU A 371 -22.19 6.61 35.94
CA GLU A 371 -21.24 6.57 34.83
C GLU A 371 -21.02 5.11 34.46
N THR A 372 -21.34 4.74 33.22
CA THR A 372 -21.12 3.38 32.66
C THR A 372 -20.20 3.45 31.46
#